data_4330037cbdcbe49eefacb64042b5a4f0
#
_entry.id   4330037cbdcbe49eefacb64042b5a4f0
#
_cell.length_a   1.000
_cell.length_b   1.000
_cell.length_c   1.000
_cell.angle_alpha   90.00
_cell.angle_beta   90.00
_cell.angle_gamma   90.00
#
_symmetry.space_group_name_H-M   'P 1'
#
loop_
_entity.id
_entity.type
_entity.pdbx_description
1 polymer ?
#
loop_
_entity_poly.entity_id
_entity_poly.type
_entity_poly.pdbx_seq_one_letter_code
_entity_poly.pdbx_strand_id
1 'polypeptide(L)'
;MEVPFKVNLDPKKLEKVLAEHADKIPFIIVTVINNTAGGQPVSMKNIKEVRAIAYKYGKRVLFDSARFAENAYFIKTREEGYQDKTIKEIVKEMFDNADGMTMSAKKDAIVNMGGFIATRHQDWFEGAKGFCVQFEGYLTYGGMNGRDMNALAIGLDENTEFDNLET
;
A
#
# COMPACT_ATOMS: atom_id res chain seq x y z
N MET A 1 11.41 0.29 -26.14
CA MET A 1 11.12 1.36 -25.15
C MET A 1 10.76 0.66 -23.86
N GLU A 2 11.54 0.85 -22.78
CA GLU A 2 11.18 0.25 -21.49
C GLU A 2 9.98 0.98 -20.90
N VAL A 3 9.00 0.22 -20.43
CA VAL A 3 7.83 0.76 -19.72
C VAL A 3 8.27 0.98 -18.28
N PRO A 4 8.23 2.23 -17.75
CA PRO A 4 8.75 2.55 -16.43
C PRO A 4 7.98 1.90 -15.26
N PHE A 5 6.70 1.52 -15.51
CA PHE A 5 5.81 0.90 -14.53
C PHE A 5 5.10 -0.30 -15.15
N LYS A 6 5.66 -1.50 -14.90
CA LYS A 6 5.21 -2.73 -15.58
C LYS A 6 4.05 -3.45 -14.92
N VAL A 7 3.70 -3.09 -13.68
CA VAL A 7 2.61 -3.72 -12.91
C VAL A 7 1.41 -2.82 -12.71
N ASN A 8 1.30 -1.77 -13.50
CA ASN A 8 0.09 -0.98 -13.55
C ASN A 8 -1.11 -1.87 -13.87
N LEU A 9 -2.15 -1.76 -13.06
CA LEU A 9 -3.41 -2.43 -13.30
C LEU A 9 -4.06 -1.85 -14.56
N ASP A 10 -4.55 -2.72 -15.46
CA ASP A 10 -5.22 -2.28 -16.69
C ASP A 10 -6.60 -1.68 -16.35
N PRO A 11 -6.79 -0.36 -16.50
CA PRO A 11 -8.03 0.31 -16.09
C PRO A 11 -9.24 -0.18 -16.87
N LYS A 12 -9.07 -0.53 -18.16
CA LYS A 12 -10.17 -0.99 -19.00
C LYS A 12 -10.64 -2.39 -18.58
N LYS A 13 -9.70 -3.26 -18.23
CA LYS A 13 -10.03 -4.59 -17.72
C LYS A 13 -10.68 -4.51 -16.34
N LEU A 14 -10.17 -3.65 -15.46
CA LEU A 14 -10.77 -3.42 -14.16
C LEU A 14 -12.22 -2.93 -14.31
N GLU A 15 -12.44 -1.93 -15.13
CA GLU A 15 -13.77 -1.38 -15.35
C GLU A 15 -14.75 -2.41 -15.94
N LYS A 16 -14.30 -3.23 -16.90
CA LYS A 16 -15.10 -4.32 -17.44
C LYS A 16 -15.49 -5.34 -16.38
N VAL A 17 -14.53 -5.79 -15.57
CA VAL A 17 -14.78 -6.77 -14.48
C VAL A 17 -15.75 -6.21 -13.45
N LEU A 18 -15.63 -4.93 -13.10
CA LEU A 18 -16.55 -4.30 -12.15
C LEU A 18 -17.93 -4.09 -12.74
N ALA A 19 -18.05 -3.76 -14.03
CA ALA A 19 -19.35 -3.64 -14.69
C ALA A 19 -20.13 -4.96 -14.71
N GLU A 20 -19.43 -6.09 -14.85
CA GLU A 20 -20.03 -7.43 -14.95
C GLU A 20 -20.23 -8.11 -13.58
N HIS A 21 -19.39 -7.79 -12.57
CA HIS A 21 -19.27 -8.59 -11.34
C HIS A 21 -19.13 -7.75 -10.06
N ALA A 22 -19.51 -6.48 -10.06
CA ALA A 22 -19.34 -5.62 -8.88
C ALA A 22 -19.98 -6.20 -7.60
N ASP A 23 -21.12 -6.89 -7.73
CA ASP A 23 -21.83 -7.54 -6.62
C ASP A 23 -21.00 -8.61 -5.91
N LYS A 24 -20.07 -9.25 -6.62
CA LYS A 24 -19.19 -10.33 -6.10
C LYS A 24 -17.83 -9.83 -5.64
N ILE A 25 -17.49 -8.57 -5.90
CA ILE A 25 -16.19 -8.01 -5.57
C ILE A 25 -16.32 -7.13 -4.33
N PRO A 26 -15.77 -7.55 -3.18
CA PRO A 26 -15.88 -6.78 -1.94
C PRO A 26 -14.99 -5.53 -1.94
N PHE A 27 -13.80 -5.60 -2.51
CA PHE A 27 -12.81 -4.51 -2.62
C PHE A 27 -11.76 -4.82 -3.67
N ILE A 28 -10.95 -3.84 -4.02
CA ILE A 28 -9.85 -3.96 -4.99
C ILE A 28 -8.53 -3.94 -4.21
N ILE A 29 -7.62 -4.86 -4.50
CA ILE A 29 -6.28 -4.86 -3.92
C ILE A 29 -5.29 -4.32 -4.95
N VAL A 30 -4.48 -3.35 -4.53
CA VAL A 30 -3.30 -2.88 -5.27
C VAL A 30 -2.07 -3.24 -4.47
N THR A 31 -1.23 -4.13 -5.00
CA THR A 31 0.06 -4.47 -4.41
C THR A 31 1.12 -3.51 -4.91
N VAL A 32 1.56 -2.60 -4.05
CA VAL A 32 2.62 -1.65 -4.38
C VAL A 32 3.97 -2.35 -4.25
N ILE A 33 4.69 -2.42 -5.35
CA ILE A 33 5.81 -3.31 -5.68
C ILE A 33 5.43 -4.79 -5.56
N ASN A 34 5.01 -5.34 -6.70
CA ASN A 34 4.56 -6.72 -6.78
C ASN A 34 5.73 -7.68 -6.99
N ASN A 35 5.98 -8.56 -6.02
CA ASN A 35 7.03 -9.58 -6.08
C ASN A 35 6.85 -10.56 -7.24
N THR A 36 5.63 -11.02 -7.48
CA THR A 36 5.33 -12.01 -8.52
C THR A 36 5.66 -11.47 -9.91
N ALA A 37 5.60 -10.16 -10.07
CA ALA A 37 5.97 -9.46 -11.31
C ALA A 37 7.43 -8.96 -11.31
N GLY A 38 8.30 -9.52 -10.47
CA GLY A 38 9.72 -9.18 -10.41
C GLY A 38 10.03 -7.87 -9.67
N GLY A 39 9.26 -7.53 -8.65
CA GLY A 39 9.51 -6.33 -7.83
C GLY A 39 9.25 -5.02 -8.60
N GLN A 40 8.24 -4.97 -9.44
CA GLN A 40 7.95 -3.79 -10.26
C GLN A 40 6.99 -2.83 -9.55
N PRO A 41 7.22 -1.51 -9.69
CA PRO A 41 6.39 -0.48 -9.06
C PRO A 41 5.11 -0.17 -9.84
N VAL A 42 4.16 0.47 -9.12
CA VAL A 42 2.91 1.03 -9.65
C VAL A 42 3.02 2.55 -9.71
N SER A 43 2.58 3.17 -10.82
CA SER A 43 2.61 4.62 -10.98
C SER A 43 1.50 5.31 -10.16
N MET A 44 1.74 6.56 -9.76
CA MET A 44 0.70 7.40 -9.12
C MET A 44 -0.51 7.61 -10.05
N LYS A 45 -0.25 7.80 -11.33
CA LYS A 45 -1.31 7.90 -12.34
C LYS A 45 -2.23 6.69 -12.28
N ASN A 46 -1.66 5.48 -12.26
CA ASN A 46 -2.46 4.25 -12.21
C ASN A 46 -3.20 4.10 -10.89
N ILE A 47 -2.59 4.46 -9.76
CA ILE A 47 -3.25 4.49 -8.45
C ILE A 47 -4.51 5.36 -8.49
N LYS A 48 -4.40 6.57 -9.06
CA LYS A 48 -5.54 7.50 -9.20
C LYS A 48 -6.61 6.97 -10.15
N GLU A 49 -6.22 6.36 -11.28
CA GLU A 49 -7.16 5.74 -12.22
C GLU A 49 -7.94 4.60 -11.56
N VAL A 50 -7.24 3.72 -10.83
CA VAL A 50 -7.88 2.63 -10.08
C VAL A 50 -8.84 3.17 -9.02
N ARG A 51 -8.42 4.22 -8.27
CA ARG A 51 -9.27 4.88 -7.29
C ARG A 51 -10.55 5.45 -7.91
N ALA A 52 -10.43 6.14 -9.04
CA ALA A 52 -11.57 6.73 -9.74
C ALA A 52 -12.57 5.66 -10.22
N ILE A 53 -12.06 4.56 -10.79
CA ILE A 53 -12.90 3.44 -11.21
C ILE A 53 -13.55 2.78 -10.00
N ALA A 54 -12.80 2.50 -8.94
CA ALA A 54 -13.34 1.93 -7.71
C ALA A 54 -14.50 2.77 -7.14
N TYR A 55 -14.29 4.09 -7.07
CA TYR A 55 -15.31 5.03 -6.60
C TYR A 55 -16.60 4.98 -7.45
N LYS A 56 -16.46 4.93 -8.77
CA LYS A 56 -17.59 4.83 -9.71
C LYS A 56 -18.48 3.61 -9.43
N TYR A 57 -17.88 2.50 -9.00
CA TYR A 57 -18.60 1.26 -8.69
C TYR A 57 -18.86 1.05 -7.19
N GLY A 58 -18.63 2.06 -6.36
CA GLY A 58 -18.82 1.98 -4.90
C GLY A 58 -17.89 0.97 -4.23
N LYS A 59 -16.68 0.75 -4.78
CA LYS A 59 -15.70 -0.19 -4.25
C LYS A 59 -14.58 0.51 -3.49
N ARG A 60 -14.11 -0.14 -2.44
CA ARG A 60 -12.96 0.30 -1.65
C ARG A 60 -11.67 -0.22 -2.25
N VAL A 61 -10.57 0.51 -2.02
CA VAL A 61 -9.22 0.15 -2.45
C VAL A 61 -8.37 -0.17 -1.22
N LEU A 62 -7.81 -1.38 -1.19
CA LEU A 62 -6.86 -1.82 -0.18
C LEU A 62 -5.46 -1.89 -0.80
N PHE A 63 -4.45 -1.34 -0.13
CA PHE A 63 -3.06 -1.53 -0.53
C PHE A 63 -2.43 -2.70 0.22
N ASP A 64 -1.81 -3.61 -0.53
CA ASP A 64 -0.75 -4.45 -0.01
C ASP A 64 0.55 -3.64 -0.16
N SER A 65 1.04 -3.09 0.96
CA SER A 65 1.97 -1.97 0.95
C SER A 65 3.30 -2.24 1.65
N ALA A 66 3.74 -3.49 1.63
CA ALA A 66 5.00 -3.89 2.25
C ALA A 66 6.24 -3.11 1.75
N ARG A 67 6.16 -2.54 0.53
CA ARG A 67 7.23 -1.75 -0.11
C ARG A 67 6.73 -0.39 -0.59
N PHE A 68 6.04 0.31 0.27
CA PHE A 68 5.42 1.60 -0.04
C PHE A 68 6.46 2.70 -0.31
N ALA A 69 7.55 2.73 0.45
CA ALA A 69 8.60 3.73 0.31
C ALA A 69 9.43 3.52 -0.96
N GLU A 70 9.80 2.25 -1.26
CA GLU A 70 10.42 1.91 -2.54
C GLU A 70 9.53 2.31 -3.73
N ASN A 71 8.21 2.08 -3.63
CA ASN A 71 7.28 2.50 -4.69
C ASN A 71 7.25 4.02 -4.85
N ALA A 72 7.24 4.76 -3.75
CA ALA A 72 7.29 6.23 -3.78
C ALA A 72 8.61 6.74 -4.37
N TYR A 73 9.74 6.08 -4.08
CA TYR A 73 11.02 6.37 -4.71
C TYR A 73 10.97 6.21 -6.23
N PHE A 74 10.38 5.12 -6.74
CA PHE A 74 10.22 4.92 -8.17
C PHE A 74 9.25 5.93 -8.81
N ILE A 75 8.20 6.35 -8.10
CA ILE A 75 7.35 7.45 -8.57
C ILE A 75 8.17 8.74 -8.67
N LYS A 76 8.93 9.09 -7.62
CA LYS A 76 9.78 10.28 -7.62
C LYS A 76 10.77 10.30 -8.78
N THR A 77 11.42 9.16 -9.05
CA THR A 77 12.50 9.09 -10.04
C THR A 77 12.03 8.88 -11.48
N ARG A 78 10.83 8.32 -11.69
CA ARG A 78 10.38 7.87 -13.03
C ARG A 78 9.12 8.56 -13.54
N GLU A 79 8.29 9.16 -12.66
CA GLU A 79 7.00 9.75 -13.04
C GLU A 79 7.13 11.27 -13.13
N GLU A 80 6.71 11.84 -14.26
CA GLU A 80 6.79 13.28 -14.49
C GLU A 80 5.98 14.06 -13.44
N GLY A 81 6.58 15.16 -12.93
CA GLY A 81 5.97 16.04 -11.94
C GLY A 81 6.14 15.59 -10.47
N TYR A 82 6.93 14.54 -10.20
CA TYR A 82 7.19 14.05 -8.84
C TYR A 82 8.63 14.30 -8.36
N GLN A 83 9.53 14.78 -9.23
CA GLN A 83 10.96 14.92 -8.94
C GLN A 83 11.25 15.85 -7.75
N ASP A 84 10.46 16.92 -7.61
CA ASP A 84 10.63 17.93 -6.55
C ASP A 84 9.91 17.59 -5.24
N LYS A 85 9.07 16.54 -5.22
CA LYS A 85 8.37 16.10 -4.02
C LYS A 85 9.27 15.24 -3.13
N THR A 86 9.08 15.34 -1.82
CA THR A 86 9.69 14.42 -0.86
C THR A 86 9.02 13.05 -0.95
N ILE A 87 9.72 12.00 -0.48
CA ILE A 87 9.14 10.65 -0.38
C ILE A 87 7.89 10.66 0.51
N LYS A 88 7.92 11.39 1.64
CA LYS A 88 6.77 11.53 2.57
C LYS A 88 5.54 12.12 1.88
N GLU A 89 5.71 13.15 1.03
CA GLU A 89 4.61 13.73 0.27
C GLU A 89 4.03 12.75 -0.75
N ILE A 90 4.88 12.00 -1.44
CA ILE A 90 4.44 10.98 -2.41
C ILE A 90 3.72 9.85 -1.70
N VAL A 91 4.27 9.34 -0.59
CA VAL A 91 3.63 8.32 0.25
C VAL A 91 2.25 8.77 0.72
N LYS A 92 2.16 10.02 1.24
CA LYS A 92 0.87 10.57 1.64
C LYS A 92 -0.13 10.58 0.48
N GLU A 93 0.29 11.05 -0.70
CA GLU A 93 -0.56 11.08 -1.90
C GLU A 93 -1.00 9.67 -2.34
N MET A 94 -0.12 8.68 -2.27
CA MET A 94 -0.47 7.27 -2.52
C MET A 94 -1.60 6.82 -1.58
N PHE A 95 -1.41 6.97 -0.27
CA PHE A 95 -2.38 6.51 0.73
C PHE A 95 -3.67 7.35 0.79
N ASP A 96 -3.67 8.57 0.31
CA ASP A 96 -4.91 9.35 0.13
C ASP A 96 -5.85 8.70 -0.92
N ASN A 97 -5.34 7.82 -1.76
CA ASN A 97 -6.11 7.03 -2.71
C ASN A 97 -6.49 5.62 -2.22
N ALA A 98 -6.17 5.27 -0.96
CA ALA A 98 -6.51 3.99 -0.36
C ALA A 98 -7.52 4.12 0.78
N ASP A 99 -8.39 3.14 0.92
CA ASP A 99 -9.35 3.02 2.02
C ASP A 99 -8.75 2.27 3.21
N GLY A 100 -7.73 1.47 2.97
CA GLY A 100 -6.98 0.74 3.96
C GLY A 100 -5.72 0.13 3.37
N MET A 101 -4.91 -0.46 4.24
CA MET A 101 -3.67 -1.10 3.87
C MET A 101 -3.35 -2.29 4.78
N THR A 102 -2.59 -3.22 4.24
CA THR A 102 -1.85 -4.22 4.99
C THR A 102 -0.36 -4.01 4.80
N MET A 103 0.44 -4.26 5.82
CA MET A 103 1.88 -4.13 5.74
C MET A 103 2.60 -5.28 6.42
N SER A 104 3.54 -5.87 5.70
CA SER A 104 4.60 -6.71 6.27
C SER A 104 5.80 -5.82 6.60
N ALA A 105 6.09 -5.65 7.87
CA ALA A 105 7.13 -4.73 8.34
C ALA A 105 8.57 -5.20 8.06
N LYS A 106 8.75 -6.46 7.67
CA LYS A 106 10.06 -7.06 7.33
C LYS A 106 10.69 -6.53 6.03
N LYS A 107 10.12 -5.51 5.42
CA LYS A 107 10.57 -4.87 4.19
C LYS A 107 10.84 -3.41 4.46
N ASP A 108 10.01 -2.50 3.99
CA ASP A 108 10.26 -1.06 4.12
C ASP A 108 10.30 -0.51 5.57
N ALA A 109 9.77 -1.22 6.55
CA ALA A 109 9.96 -0.80 7.94
C ALA A 109 11.30 -1.28 8.55
N ILE A 110 12.14 -2.00 7.79
CA ILE A 110 13.53 -2.39 8.14
C ILE A 110 13.61 -3.11 9.50
N VAL A 111 12.63 -3.96 9.82
CA VAL A 111 12.58 -4.73 11.06
C VAL A 111 12.52 -6.24 10.81
N ASN A 112 12.89 -7.03 11.83
CA ASN A 112 12.92 -8.48 11.71
C ASN A 112 11.53 -9.12 11.66
N MET A 113 10.52 -8.50 12.25
CA MET A 113 9.17 -9.04 12.39
C MET A 113 8.12 -7.96 12.49
N GLY A 114 6.87 -8.38 12.42
CA GLY A 114 5.72 -7.52 12.60
C GLY A 114 5.05 -7.14 11.30
N GLY A 115 3.96 -6.45 11.47
CA GLY A 115 3.09 -5.93 10.44
C GLY A 115 1.90 -5.25 11.07
N PHE A 116 1.11 -4.60 10.26
CA PHE A 116 -0.12 -3.98 10.73
C PHE A 116 -1.14 -3.84 9.59
N ILE A 117 -2.37 -3.64 10.01
CA ILE A 117 -3.48 -3.24 9.14
C ILE A 117 -3.90 -1.84 9.58
N ALA A 118 -4.08 -0.94 8.62
CA ALA A 118 -4.67 0.36 8.87
C ALA A 118 -5.85 0.59 7.92
N THR A 119 -6.89 1.25 8.39
CA THR A 119 -8.08 1.54 7.59
C THR A 119 -8.72 2.86 8.01
N ARG A 120 -9.38 3.53 7.06
CA ARG A 120 -10.21 4.72 7.30
C ARG A 120 -11.65 4.38 7.67
N HIS A 121 -12.04 3.09 7.62
CA HIS A 121 -13.40 2.62 7.76
C HIS A 121 -13.58 1.81 9.05
N GLN A 122 -14.50 2.27 9.90
CA GLN A 122 -14.79 1.65 11.19
C GLN A 122 -15.28 0.20 11.04
N ASP A 123 -16.11 -0.10 10.03
CA ASP A 123 -16.61 -1.44 9.77
C ASP A 123 -15.48 -2.43 9.43
N TRP A 124 -14.46 -2.01 8.66
CA TRP A 124 -13.29 -2.83 8.41
C TRP A 124 -12.46 -3.04 9.67
N PHE A 125 -12.28 -1.99 10.47
CA PHE A 125 -11.56 -2.07 11.73
C PHE A 125 -12.26 -3.05 12.71
N GLU A 126 -13.56 -2.90 12.91
CA GLU A 126 -14.33 -3.79 13.78
C GLU A 126 -14.31 -5.24 13.28
N GLY A 127 -14.44 -5.46 11.98
CA GLY A 127 -14.35 -6.79 11.38
C GLY A 127 -12.98 -7.46 11.54
N ALA A 128 -11.89 -6.68 11.49
CA ALA A 128 -10.53 -7.20 11.62
C ALA A 128 -10.14 -7.56 13.06
N LYS A 129 -10.73 -6.91 14.07
CA LYS A 129 -10.37 -7.08 15.50
C LYS A 129 -10.41 -8.52 15.97
N GLY A 130 -11.48 -9.25 15.66
CA GLY A 130 -11.65 -10.63 16.06
C GLY A 130 -10.56 -11.55 15.48
N PHE A 131 -10.21 -11.34 14.22
CA PHE A 131 -9.14 -12.08 13.55
C PHE A 131 -7.77 -11.73 14.10
N CYS A 132 -7.50 -10.45 14.40
CA CYS A 132 -6.26 -10.04 15.02
C CYS A 132 -6.04 -10.76 16.35
N VAL A 133 -7.04 -10.80 17.23
CA VAL A 133 -6.94 -11.49 18.52
C VAL A 133 -6.73 -12.99 18.34
N GLN A 134 -7.37 -13.60 17.35
CA GLN A 134 -7.30 -15.04 17.12
C GLN A 134 -5.97 -15.50 16.53
N PHE A 135 -5.38 -14.71 15.61
CA PHE A 135 -4.25 -15.15 14.79
C PHE A 135 -2.92 -14.49 15.14
N GLU A 136 -2.95 -13.27 15.71
CA GLU A 136 -1.73 -12.49 15.94
C GLU A 136 -1.50 -12.21 17.43
N GLY A 137 -2.45 -11.55 18.08
CA GLY A 137 -2.37 -11.20 19.48
C GLY A 137 -3.38 -10.13 19.86
N TYR A 138 -3.32 -9.66 21.12
CA TYR A 138 -4.29 -8.69 21.60
C TYR A 138 -4.14 -7.34 20.87
N LEU A 139 -5.24 -6.59 20.72
CA LEU A 139 -5.35 -5.39 19.88
C LEU A 139 -4.34 -4.27 20.18
N THR A 140 -3.82 -4.22 21.40
CA THR A 140 -2.87 -3.19 21.84
C THR A 140 -1.44 -3.41 21.34
N TYR A 141 -1.08 -4.67 21.00
CA TYR A 141 0.29 -5.02 20.60
C TYR A 141 0.38 -6.07 19.47
N GLY A 142 -0.73 -6.71 19.10
CA GLY A 142 -0.74 -7.70 18.01
C GLY A 142 0.28 -8.85 18.17
N GLY A 143 0.61 -9.25 19.40
CA GLY A 143 1.65 -10.24 19.69
C GLY A 143 3.08 -9.69 19.65
N MET A 144 3.30 -8.42 19.35
CA MET A 144 4.62 -7.79 19.31
C MET A 144 5.05 -7.29 20.69
N ASN A 145 6.33 -7.40 21.01
CA ASN A 145 6.88 -6.75 22.21
C ASN A 145 7.16 -5.26 21.97
N GLY A 146 7.28 -4.48 23.05
CA GLY A 146 7.45 -3.02 22.95
C GLY A 146 8.73 -2.60 22.22
N ARG A 147 9.80 -3.38 22.28
CA ARG A 147 11.04 -3.12 21.56
C ARG A 147 10.84 -3.23 20.04
N ASP A 148 10.12 -4.24 19.58
CA ASP A 148 9.87 -4.45 18.16
C ASP A 148 8.88 -3.39 17.62
N MET A 149 7.89 -2.96 18.43
CA MET A 149 7.00 -1.85 18.08
C MET A 149 7.76 -0.53 17.95
N ASN A 150 8.69 -0.24 18.86
CA ASN A 150 9.54 0.96 18.76
C ASN A 150 10.45 0.90 17.52
N ALA A 151 11.07 -0.24 17.25
CA ALA A 151 11.88 -0.42 16.05
C ALA A 151 11.05 -0.22 14.77
N LEU A 152 9.83 -0.76 14.73
CA LEU A 152 8.90 -0.58 13.62
C LEU A 152 8.56 0.91 13.39
N ALA A 153 8.27 1.65 14.46
CA ALA A 153 7.95 3.07 14.35
C ALA A 153 9.11 3.89 13.78
N ILE A 154 10.33 3.62 14.24
CA ILE A 154 11.56 4.27 13.76
C ILE A 154 11.81 3.89 12.29
N GLY A 155 11.75 2.60 11.95
CA GLY A 155 12.02 2.12 10.61
C GLY A 155 11.03 2.66 9.56
N LEU A 156 9.77 2.87 9.94
CA LEU A 156 8.78 3.51 9.06
C LEU A 156 9.11 4.98 8.77
N ASP A 157 9.69 5.70 9.73
CA ASP A 157 10.09 7.09 9.53
C ASP A 157 11.39 7.18 8.72
N GLU A 158 12.41 6.42 9.10
CA GLU A 158 13.73 6.42 8.44
C GLU A 158 13.64 6.00 6.97
N ASN A 159 12.83 5.01 6.64
CA ASN A 159 12.70 4.54 5.25
C ASN A 159 11.92 5.50 4.33
N THR A 160 11.43 6.60 4.84
CA THR A 160 10.85 7.69 4.02
C THR A 160 11.86 8.81 3.71
N GLU A 161 13.09 8.69 4.19
CA GLU A 161 14.17 9.58 3.81
C GLU A 161 14.79 9.12 2.47
N PHE A 162 15.01 10.05 1.55
CA PHE A 162 15.44 9.72 0.17
C PHE A 162 16.78 8.98 0.13
N ASP A 163 17.75 9.41 0.93
CA ASP A 163 19.11 8.85 0.96
C ASP A 163 19.12 7.36 1.34
N ASN A 164 18.16 6.92 2.15
CA ASN A 164 18.03 5.50 2.55
C ASN A 164 17.49 4.61 1.43
N LEU A 165 16.84 5.19 0.43
CA LEU A 165 16.24 4.48 -0.71
C LEU A 165 17.14 4.45 -1.95
N GLU A 166 18.17 5.28 -1.99
CA GLU A 166 19.10 5.39 -3.13
C GLU A 166 20.23 4.34 -3.06
N THR A 167 20.49 3.75 -1.89
CA THR A 167 21.52 2.71 -1.68
C THR A 167 21.02 1.31 -1.99
#